data_54d43495c497381f98e4eb9d5e1b0575
#
_entry.id   54d43495c497381f98e4eb9d5e1b0575
#
_cell.length_a   1.000
_cell.length_b   1.000
_cell.length_c   1.000
_cell.angle_alpha   90.00
_cell.angle_beta   90.00
_cell.angle_gamma   90.00
#
_symmetry.space_group_name_H-M   'P 1'
#
loop_
_entity.id
_entity.type
_entity.pdbx_description
1 polymer ?
#
loop_
_entity_poly.entity_id
_entity_poly.type
_entity_poly.pdbx_seq_one_letter_code
_entity_poly.pdbx_strand_id
1 'polypeptide(L)'
;HGVPTRMLETRYPLGTFLVWALWRPAAQVLVYPRPETPAPPLPPGEPLAGAGQAPAHGMGEYDGARAYRRGDPLRLVLWKKAARSMATGTHGLVSRDTQEARRHALWLDWSATGLAAPEARLSRLTAWVLQAARLGVAYGLRLPGRQLAPDSGAAHRRRCLEALAEALALC
;
A
#
# COMPACT_ATOMS: atom_id res chain seq x y z
N HIS A 1 0.74 -19.10 12.82
CA HIS A 1 0.08 -20.01 13.75
C HIS A 1 -0.07 -21.41 13.12
N GLY A 2 0.24 -22.48 13.90
CA GLY A 2 -0.08 -23.84 13.46
C GLY A 2 -1.60 -24.07 13.47
N VAL A 3 -2.10 -24.85 12.50
CA VAL A 3 -3.52 -25.21 12.48
C VAL A 3 -3.79 -26.17 13.66
N PRO A 4 -4.76 -25.88 14.56
CA PRO A 4 -5.07 -26.73 15.68
C PRO A 4 -5.66 -28.07 15.19
N THR A 5 -5.50 -29.11 16.00
CA THR A 5 -6.15 -30.40 15.77
C THR A 5 -7.67 -30.20 15.68
N ARG A 6 -8.28 -30.73 14.65
CA ARG A 6 -9.73 -30.71 14.42
C ARG A 6 -10.29 -32.11 14.60
N MET A 7 -11.39 -32.23 15.28
CA MET A 7 -12.19 -33.43 15.37
C MET A 7 -13.36 -33.35 14.41
N LEU A 8 -13.49 -34.36 13.58
CA LEU A 8 -14.59 -34.53 12.61
C LEU A 8 -15.48 -35.63 13.13
N GLU A 9 -16.75 -35.35 13.24
CA GLU A 9 -17.78 -36.32 13.66
C GLU A 9 -18.82 -36.51 12.57
N THR A 10 -19.24 -37.73 12.34
CA THR A 10 -20.40 -38.04 11.46
C THR A 10 -21.20 -39.19 11.99
N ARG A 11 -22.51 -39.16 11.75
CA ARG A 11 -23.42 -40.25 12.01
C ARG A 11 -24.11 -40.79 10.74
N TYR A 12 -23.60 -40.33 9.60
CA TYR A 12 -24.09 -40.75 8.29
C TYR A 12 -23.62 -42.17 7.94
N PRO A 13 -24.46 -43.04 7.26
CA PRO A 13 -25.74 -42.70 6.70
C PRO A 13 -26.95 -43.00 7.61
N LEU A 14 -26.84 -43.96 8.54
CA LEU A 14 -27.98 -44.50 9.28
C LEU A 14 -28.15 -43.99 10.71
N GLY A 15 -27.23 -43.14 11.18
CA GLY A 15 -27.28 -42.59 12.54
C GLY A 15 -26.98 -43.58 13.67
N THR A 16 -26.74 -44.85 13.36
CA THR A 16 -26.48 -45.92 14.33
C THR A 16 -25.11 -45.91 14.93
N PHE A 17 -24.14 -45.41 14.20
CA PHE A 17 -22.76 -45.32 14.66
C PHE A 17 -22.25 -43.90 14.60
N LEU A 18 -21.49 -43.52 15.65
CA LEU A 18 -20.75 -42.29 15.68
C LEU A 18 -19.31 -42.60 15.19
N VAL A 19 -18.96 -42.04 14.05
CA VAL A 19 -17.60 -42.13 13.51
C VAL A 19 -16.93 -40.79 13.72
N TRP A 20 -15.73 -40.82 14.26
CA TRP A 20 -14.92 -39.64 14.47
C TRP A 20 -13.51 -39.84 13.94
N ALA A 21 -12.92 -38.74 13.49
CA ALA A 21 -11.54 -38.69 13.04
C ALA A 21 -10.84 -37.45 13.60
N LEU A 22 -9.59 -37.61 13.98
CA LEU A 22 -8.72 -36.50 14.36
C LEU A 22 -7.88 -36.12 13.15
N TRP A 23 -8.06 -34.87 12.73
CA TRP A 23 -7.27 -34.28 11.66
C TRP A 23 -6.25 -33.30 12.26
N ARG A 24 -4.98 -33.59 12.09
CA ARG A 24 -3.85 -32.76 12.52
C ARG A 24 -2.99 -32.39 11.31
N PRO A 25 -3.36 -31.35 10.58
CA PRO A 25 -2.57 -30.92 9.42
C PRO A 25 -1.23 -30.34 9.88
N ALA A 26 -0.14 -30.72 9.20
CA ALA A 26 1.16 -30.07 9.34
C ALA A 26 1.17 -28.76 8.53
N ALA A 27 0.17 -27.91 8.74
CA ALA A 27 0.00 -26.66 8.03
C ALA A 27 0.16 -25.47 8.96
N GLN A 28 0.78 -24.42 8.47
CA GLN A 28 0.85 -23.11 9.13
C GLN A 28 -0.03 -22.12 8.39
N VAL A 29 -0.82 -21.37 9.14
CA VAL A 29 -1.64 -20.28 8.62
C VAL A 29 -1.03 -18.96 9.05
N LEU A 30 -0.79 -18.09 8.10
CA LEU A 30 -0.36 -16.73 8.36
C LEU A 30 -1.60 -15.86 8.53
N VAL A 31 -1.73 -15.26 9.71
CA VAL A 31 -2.84 -14.33 10.01
C VAL A 31 -2.33 -12.91 9.88
N TYR A 32 -2.94 -12.15 9.01
CA TYR A 32 -2.60 -10.74 8.82
C TYR A 32 -3.25 -9.86 9.90
N PRO A 33 -2.59 -8.76 10.30
CA PRO A 33 -3.20 -7.80 11.20
C PRO A 33 -4.49 -7.22 10.60
N ARG A 34 -5.49 -6.98 11.44
CA ARG A 34 -6.74 -6.36 11.00
C ARG A 34 -6.48 -4.91 10.58
N PRO A 35 -6.87 -4.48 9.37
CA PRO A 35 -6.68 -3.09 8.95
C PRO A 35 -7.53 -2.13 9.77
N GLU A 36 -7.00 -0.97 10.09
CA GLU A 36 -7.74 0.12 10.75
C GLU A 36 -8.88 0.60 9.87
N THR A 37 -10.05 0.81 10.49
CA THR A 37 -11.26 1.28 9.80
C THR A 37 -11.93 2.40 10.61
N PRO A 38 -12.14 3.60 10.02
CA PRO A 38 -11.81 4.00 8.66
C PRO A 38 -10.30 4.10 8.42
N ALA A 39 -9.85 3.82 7.18
CA ALA A 39 -8.45 3.92 6.83
C ALA A 39 -7.97 5.38 6.94
N PRO A 40 -6.92 5.67 7.72
CA PRO A 40 -6.38 7.01 7.84
C PRO A 40 -5.69 7.43 6.53
N PRO A 41 -5.51 8.75 6.28
CA PRO A 41 -4.81 9.24 5.09
C PRO A 41 -3.38 8.69 5.05
N LEU A 42 -2.87 8.46 3.83
CA LEU A 42 -1.49 8.05 3.63
C LEU A 42 -0.54 9.14 4.11
N PRO A 43 0.63 8.75 4.66
CA PRO A 43 1.65 9.72 5.03
C PRO A 43 2.19 10.44 3.78
N PRO A 44 2.72 11.67 3.92
CA PRO A 44 3.36 12.38 2.82
C PRO A 44 4.57 11.58 2.33
N GLY A 45 4.80 11.58 1.01
CA GLY A 45 5.96 10.92 0.42
C GLY A 45 7.27 11.62 0.83
N GLU A 46 8.30 10.85 1.12
CA GLU A 46 9.64 11.38 1.38
C GLU A 46 10.36 11.68 0.06
N PRO A 47 11.10 12.81 -0.04
CA PRO A 47 11.94 13.08 -1.19
C PRO A 47 13.00 11.97 -1.33
N LEU A 48 13.16 11.43 -2.53
CA LEU A 48 14.25 10.50 -2.82
C LEU A 48 15.59 11.23 -2.73
N ALA A 49 16.46 10.79 -1.85
CA ALA A 49 17.83 11.28 -1.76
C ALA A 49 18.55 11.03 -3.12
N GLY A 50 18.96 12.12 -3.78
CA GLY A 50 19.61 12.05 -5.11
C GLY A 50 18.76 12.57 -6.27
N ALA A 51 17.47 12.86 -6.11
CA ALA A 51 16.72 13.65 -7.06
C ALA A 51 17.18 15.11 -6.89
N GLY A 52 18.13 15.55 -7.73
CA GLY A 52 18.69 16.89 -7.69
C GLY A 52 17.61 17.95 -7.51
N GLN A 53 17.87 18.89 -6.60
CA GLN A 53 17.07 20.08 -6.40
C GLN A 53 17.02 20.85 -7.71
N ALA A 54 15.97 20.65 -8.50
CA ALA A 54 15.62 21.63 -9.50
C ALA A 54 15.06 22.83 -8.72
N PRO A 55 15.56 24.06 -8.94
CA PRO A 55 15.09 25.23 -8.22
C PRO A 55 13.59 25.40 -8.46
N ALA A 56 12.84 25.51 -7.38
CA ALA A 56 11.46 25.92 -7.40
C ALA A 56 11.39 27.37 -7.91
N HIS A 57 11.18 27.54 -9.19
CA HIS A 57 10.79 28.83 -9.74
C HIS A 57 9.28 28.93 -9.69
N GLY A 58 8.86 29.71 -8.76
CA GLY A 58 7.73 30.61 -8.78
C GLY A 58 6.35 30.11 -9.12
N MET A 59 5.49 30.37 -8.17
CA MET A 59 4.02 30.53 -8.30
C MET A 59 3.16 29.29 -8.45
N GLY A 60 2.52 28.94 -7.34
CA GLY A 60 1.18 28.34 -7.32
C GLY A 60 1.17 26.83 -7.38
N GLU A 61 0.87 26.25 -6.27
CA GLU A 61 0.03 25.06 -6.07
C GLU A 61 -0.25 24.22 -7.33
N TYR A 62 0.77 23.53 -7.87
CA TYR A 62 0.62 22.57 -8.96
C TYR A 62 1.36 21.27 -8.66
N ASP A 63 0.64 20.44 -7.96
CA ASP A 63 0.98 19.05 -7.72
C ASP A 63 1.16 18.30 -9.04
N GLY A 64 2.43 17.98 -9.42
CA GLY A 64 2.74 16.98 -10.41
C GLY A 64 2.20 17.20 -11.84
N ALA A 65 2.14 18.44 -12.33
CA ALA A 65 1.72 18.74 -13.69
C ALA A 65 2.81 19.49 -14.46
N ARG A 66 3.23 18.97 -15.61
CA ARG A 66 4.19 19.60 -16.55
C ARG A 66 3.59 19.88 -17.90
N ALA A 67 4.21 20.74 -18.68
CA ALA A 67 3.83 20.96 -20.07
C ALA A 67 3.94 19.63 -20.86
N TYR A 68 2.95 19.35 -21.69
CA TYR A 68 2.90 18.18 -22.57
C TYR A 68 4.08 18.21 -23.54
N ARG A 69 4.75 17.09 -23.67
CA ARG A 69 5.79 16.87 -24.69
C ARG A 69 5.27 15.94 -25.77
N ARG A 70 5.62 16.22 -27.01
CA ARG A 70 5.25 15.38 -28.16
C ARG A 70 5.77 13.96 -27.94
N GLY A 71 4.85 12.98 -27.84
CA GLY A 71 5.16 11.58 -27.50
C GLY A 71 4.67 11.15 -26.13
N ASP A 72 4.19 12.05 -25.28
CA ASP A 72 3.55 11.67 -24.02
C ASP A 72 2.24 10.91 -24.29
N PRO A 73 1.95 9.83 -23.55
CA PRO A 73 0.68 9.12 -23.67
C PRO A 73 -0.51 10.04 -23.37
N LEU A 74 -1.48 10.13 -24.27
CA LEU A 74 -2.67 10.99 -24.12
C LEU A 74 -3.48 10.71 -22.85
N ARG A 75 -3.39 9.50 -22.30
CA ARG A 75 -4.01 9.13 -21.02
C ARG A 75 -3.48 9.92 -19.81
N LEU A 76 -2.29 10.51 -19.93
CA LEU A 76 -1.66 11.32 -18.89
C LEU A 76 -2.02 12.80 -18.99
N VAL A 77 -2.71 13.21 -20.05
CA VAL A 77 -3.12 14.60 -20.24
C VAL A 77 -4.24 14.94 -19.26
N LEU A 78 -4.06 16.05 -18.54
CA LEU A 78 -5.05 16.59 -17.62
C LEU A 78 -6.05 17.45 -18.38
N TRP A 79 -7.02 16.82 -19.04
CA TRP A 79 -7.98 17.47 -19.92
C TRP A 79 -8.76 18.63 -19.27
N LYS A 80 -9.09 18.52 -17.97
CA LYS A 80 -9.72 19.64 -17.24
C LYS A 80 -8.82 20.87 -17.13
N LYS A 81 -7.52 20.69 -16.92
CA LYS A 81 -6.54 21.80 -16.88
C LYS A 81 -6.28 22.35 -18.30
N ALA A 82 -6.17 21.46 -19.27
CA ALA A 82 -6.01 21.84 -20.67
C ALA A 82 -7.19 22.70 -21.18
N ALA A 83 -8.43 22.34 -20.85
CA ALA A 83 -9.60 23.12 -21.22
C ALA A 83 -9.62 24.52 -20.56
N ARG A 84 -9.19 24.62 -19.28
CA ARG A 84 -9.08 25.91 -18.59
C ARG A 84 -7.98 26.79 -19.20
N SER A 85 -6.82 26.23 -19.52
CA SER A 85 -5.72 26.99 -20.13
C SER A 85 -6.06 27.49 -21.53
N MET A 86 -6.86 26.73 -22.29
CA MET A 86 -7.41 27.19 -23.59
C MET A 86 -8.40 28.35 -23.40
N ALA A 87 -9.23 28.31 -22.38
CA ALA A 87 -10.19 29.37 -22.09
C ALA A 87 -9.53 30.69 -21.60
N THR A 88 -8.32 30.59 -21.00
CA THR A 88 -7.54 31.76 -20.52
C THR A 88 -6.47 32.22 -21.51
N GLY A 89 -6.43 31.68 -22.74
CA GLY A 89 -5.49 32.10 -23.78
C GLY A 89 -4.05 31.60 -23.59
N THR A 90 -3.81 30.76 -22.59
CA THR A 90 -2.49 30.16 -22.34
C THR A 90 -2.46 28.80 -23.04
N HIS A 91 -2.03 28.77 -24.30
CA HIS A 91 -2.03 27.57 -25.11
C HIS A 91 -0.98 26.56 -24.60
N GLY A 92 -1.42 25.51 -23.89
CA GLY A 92 -0.55 24.41 -23.50
C GLY A 92 -1.33 23.21 -22.98
N LEU A 93 -1.14 22.05 -23.61
CA LEU A 93 -1.56 20.79 -23.03
C LEU A 93 -0.70 20.52 -21.78
N VAL A 94 -1.35 20.13 -20.69
CA VAL A 94 -0.70 19.80 -19.43
C VAL A 94 -0.79 18.30 -19.21
N SER A 95 0.36 17.66 -19.06
CA SER A 95 0.47 16.24 -18.79
C SER A 95 0.77 16.01 -17.30
N ARG A 96 0.26 14.93 -16.74
CA ARG A 96 0.63 14.49 -15.39
C ARG A 96 2.12 14.13 -15.39
N ASP A 97 2.90 14.75 -14.50
CA ASP A 97 4.33 14.45 -14.39
C ASP A 97 4.54 13.14 -13.61
N THR A 98 4.78 12.08 -14.35
CA THR A 98 5.12 10.77 -13.76
C THR A 98 6.54 10.72 -13.20
N GLN A 99 7.40 11.70 -13.54
CA GLN A 99 8.74 11.79 -12.97
C GLN A 99 8.72 12.39 -11.55
N GLU A 100 7.80 13.32 -11.28
CA GLU A 100 7.66 13.90 -9.94
C GLU A 100 7.07 12.89 -8.96
N ALA A 101 6.13 12.06 -9.40
CA ALA A 101 5.66 10.91 -8.61
C ALA A 101 6.78 9.88 -8.33
N ARG A 102 7.82 9.82 -9.18
CA ARG A 102 9.01 8.98 -8.96
C ARG A 102 10.07 9.64 -8.06
N ARG A 103 9.97 10.95 -7.81
CA ARG A 103 10.90 11.70 -6.95
C ARG A 103 10.56 11.59 -5.47
N HIS A 104 9.34 11.17 -5.14
CA HIS A 104 8.89 10.96 -3.78
C HIS A 104 8.60 9.48 -3.59
N ALA A 105 9.33 8.85 -2.69
CA ALA A 105 9.01 7.49 -2.27
C ALA A 105 8.00 7.57 -1.13
N LEU A 106 6.88 6.89 -1.28
CA LEU A 106 5.95 6.70 -0.18
C LEU A 106 6.54 5.67 0.78
N TRP A 107 6.90 6.11 1.98
CA TRP A 107 7.37 5.22 3.03
C TRP A 107 6.29 5.06 4.10
N LEU A 108 5.92 3.81 4.34
CA LEU A 108 5.02 3.42 5.42
C LEU A 108 5.91 3.04 6.61
N ASP A 109 6.09 3.98 7.52
CA ASP A 109 7.03 3.85 8.63
C ASP A 109 6.32 3.56 9.94
N TRP A 110 6.86 2.60 10.70
CA TRP A 110 6.39 2.26 12.04
C TRP A 110 6.37 3.46 12.98
N SER A 111 7.37 4.32 12.91
CA SER A 111 7.47 5.52 13.75
C SER A 111 6.46 6.60 13.36
N ALA A 112 6.13 6.69 12.07
CA ALA A 112 5.20 7.69 11.54
C ALA A 112 3.71 7.38 11.87
N THR A 113 3.41 6.23 12.44
CA THR A 113 2.03 5.87 12.80
C THR A 113 1.45 6.75 13.91
N GLY A 114 2.28 7.36 14.77
CA GLY A 114 1.83 8.22 15.87
C GLY A 114 1.07 7.50 16.99
N LEU A 115 1.02 6.17 16.99
CA LEU A 115 0.32 5.36 17.98
C LEU A 115 1.30 4.73 18.97
N ALA A 116 0.84 4.48 20.21
CA ALA A 116 1.67 3.86 21.24
C ALA A 116 1.60 2.32 21.20
N ALA A 117 0.39 1.77 21.03
CA ALA A 117 0.15 0.33 21.06
C ALA A 117 0.67 -0.36 19.79
N PRO A 118 1.47 -1.42 19.88
CA PRO A 118 2.04 -2.11 18.72
C PRO A 118 0.98 -2.68 17.78
N GLU A 119 -0.09 -3.28 18.29
CA GLU A 119 -1.19 -3.79 17.48
C GLU A 119 -1.90 -2.70 16.69
N ALA A 120 -2.12 -1.52 17.30
CA ALA A 120 -2.73 -0.38 16.61
C ALA A 120 -1.81 0.15 15.49
N ARG A 121 -0.49 0.15 15.68
CA ARG A 121 0.49 0.49 14.64
C ARG A 121 0.41 -0.49 13.47
N LEU A 122 0.38 -1.79 13.75
CA LEU A 122 0.24 -2.82 12.72
C LEU A 122 -1.07 -2.70 11.96
N SER A 123 -2.19 -2.41 12.64
CA SER A 123 -3.49 -2.16 12.02
C SER A 123 -3.46 -0.97 11.06
N ARG A 124 -2.81 0.14 11.47
CA ARG A 124 -2.62 1.34 10.64
C ARG A 124 -1.75 1.07 9.43
N LEU A 125 -0.60 0.44 9.63
CA LEU A 125 0.29 0.06 8.52
C LEU A 125 -0.39 -0.87 7.52
N THR A 126 -1.19 -1.83 8.02
CA THR A 126 -1.97 -2.72 7.15
C THR A 126 -2.98 -1.94 6.32
N ALA A 127 -3.70 -0.96 6.91
CA ALA A 127 -4.61 -0.09 6.20
C ALA A 127 -3.90 0.72 5.11
N TRP A 128 -2.75 1.30 5.41
CA TRP A 128 -1.92 2.05 4.46
C TRP A 128 -1.40 1.17 3.31
N VAL A 129 -0.90 -0.04 3.59
CA VAL A 129 -0.47 -1.01 2.56
C VAL A 129 -1.61 -1.32 1.60
N LEU A 130 -2.81 -1.59 2.12
CA LEU A 130 -3.98 -1.89 1.29
C LEU A 130 -4.43 -0.67 0.48
N GLN A 131 -4.38 0.53 1.06
CA GLN A 131 -4.75 1.77 0.39
C GLN A 131 -3.75 2.12 -0.72
N ALA A 132 -2.45 2.08 -0.46
CA ALA A 132 -1.40 2.33 -1.44
C ALA A 132 -1.47 1.31 -2.61
N ALA A 133 -1.72 0.04 -2.29
CA ALA A 133 -1.90 -0.99 -3.31
C ALA A 133 -3.14 -0.76 -4.19
N ARG A 134 -4.26 -0.24 -3.63
CA ARG A 134 -5.46 0.13 -4.41
C ARG A 134 -5.19 1.31 -5.34
N LEU A 135 -4.39 2.27 -4.88
CA LEU A 135 -4.02 3.44 -5.67
C LEU A 135 -2.95 3.13 -6.73
N GLY A 136 -2.34 1.94 -6.67
CA GLY A 136 -1.29 1.54 -7.61
C GLY A 136 0.01 2.35 -7.47
N VAL A 137 0.23 3.02 -6.34
CA VAL A 137 1.46 3.77 -6.08
C VAL A 137 2.56 2.83 -5.58
N ALA A 138 3.83 3.17 -5.87
CA ALA A 138 4.96 2.47 -5.29
C ALA A 138 5.15 2.92 -3.83
N TYR A 139 5.34 1.97 -2.92
CA TYR A 139 5.53 2.23 -1.49
C TYR A 139 6.54 1.29 -0.89
N GLY A 140 7.31 1.79 0.07
CA GLY A 140 8.19 1.02 0.93
C GLY A 140 7.59 0.82 2.32
N LEU A 141 8.08 -0.17 3.05
CA LEU A 141 7.65 -0.46 4.42
C LEU A 141 8.87 -0.47 5.35
N ARG A 142 8.80 0.30 6.45
CA ARG A 142 9.82 0.30 7.50
C ARG A 142 9.23 -0.22 8.80
N LEU A 143 9.76 -1.34 9.27
CA LEU A 143 9.44 -1.96 10.55
C LEU A 143 10.69 -2.01 11.43
N PRO A 144 10.57 -2.15 12.74
CA PRO A 144 11.71 -2.41 13.60
C PRO A 144 12.48 -3.65 13.14
N GLY A 145 13.75 -3.46 12.77
CA GLY A 145 14.61 -4.54 12.29
C GLY A 145 14.38 -5.03 10.85
N ARG A 146 13.40 -4.48 10.11
CA ARG A 146 13.14 -4.90 8.72
C ARG A 146 12.69 -3.73 7.84
N GLN A 147 13.29 -3.64 6.65
CA GLN A 147 12.91 -2.64 5.67
C GLN A 147 12.65 -3.32 4.31
N LEU A 148 11.54 -2.96 3.68
CA LEU A 148 11.19 -3.36 2.33
C LEU A 148 11.26 -2.14 1.42
N ALA A 149 12.08 -2.23 0.37
CA ALA A 149 12.24 -1.14 -0.60
C ALA A 149 10.93 -0.82 -1.33
N PRO A 150 10.75 0.44 -1.78
CA PRO A 150 9.56 0.84 -2.54
C PRO A 150 9.39 0.02 -3.82
N ASP A 151 8.22 -0.58 -3.95
CA ASP A 151 7.79 -1.36 -5.10
C ASP A 151 6.26 -1.31 -5.20
N SER A 152 5.68 -1.89 -6.24
CA SER A 152 4.24 -1.93 -6.48
C SER A 152 3.77 -3.31 -6.92
N GLY A 153 2.45 -3.50 -6.93
CA GLY A 153 1.84 -4.74 -7.41
C GLY A 153 1.51 -5.77 -6.34
N ALA A 154 0.87 -6.87 -6.78
CA ALA A 154 0.32 -7.89 -5.88
C ALA A 154 1.39 -8.66 -5.08
N ALA A 155 2.53 -8.93 -5.70
CA ALA A 155 3.65 -9.63 -5.06
C ALA A 155 4.26 -8.78 -3.93
N HIS A 156 4.44 -7.47 -4.17
CA HIS A 156 4.94 -6.54 -3.16
C HIS A 156 3.97 -6.40 -1.99
N ARG A 157 2.67 -6.22 -2.28
CA ARG A 157 1.62 -6.19 -1.25
C ARG A 157 1.67 -7.42 -0.35
N ARG A 158 1.80 -8.61 -0.96
CA ARG A 158 1.89 -9.87 -0.21
C ARG A 158 3.10 -9.89 0.71
N ARG A 159 4.29 -9.53 0.22
CA ARG A 159 5.53 -9.45 1.03
C ARG A 159 5.39 -8.49 2.20
N CYS A 160 4.74 -7.33 1.98
CA CYS A 160 4.49 -6.36 3.06
C CYS A 160 3.53 -6.92 4.12
N LEU A 161 2.44 -7.57 3.72
CA LEU A 161 1.48 -8.17 4.66
C LEU A 161 2.10 -9.34 5.44
N GLU A 162 2.95 -10.15 4.80
CA GLU A 162 3.71 -11.21 5.45
C GLU A 162 4.66 -10.63 6.53
N ALA A 163 5.38 -9.56 6.20
CA ALA A 163 6.25 -8.87 7.15
C ALA A 163 5.49 -8.30 8.36
N LEU A 164 4.29 -7.75 8.14
CA LEU A 164 3.43 -7.25 9.20
C LEU A 164 2.88 -8.38 10.10
N ALA A 165 2.57 -9.54 9.50
CA ALA A 165 2.11 -10.71 10.26
C ALA A 165 3.23 -11.33 11.11
N GLU A 166 4.47 -11.35 10.60
CA GLU A 166 5.65 -11.78 11.37
C GLU A 166 5.92 -10.83 12.53
N ALA A 167 5.81 -9.51 12.30
CA ALA A 167 5.96 -8.51 13.36
C ALA A 167 4.88 -8.64 14.46
N LEU A 168 3.65 -9.02 14.08
CA LEU A 168 2.57 -9.30 15.05
C LEU A 168 2.89 -10.50 15.94
N ALA A 169 3.58 -11.50 15.42
CA ALA A 169 3.95 -12.69 16.20
C ALA A 169 5.07 -12.41 17.22
N LEU A 170 5.77 -11.30 17.09
CA LEU A 170 6.87 -10.86 17.96
C LEU A 170 6.43 -9.85 19.03
N CYS A 171 5.21 -9.30 18.92
CA CYS A 171 4.59 -8.40 19.89
C CYS A 171 3.78 -9.17 20.93
#